data_e7f8f19807af86546cd700ac2661d3a1
#
_entry.id   e7f8f19807af86546cd700ac2661d3a1
#
_cell.length_a   1.000
_cell.length_b   1.000
_cell.length_c   1.000
_cell.angle_alpha   90.00
_cell.angle_beta   90.00
_cell.angle_gamma   90.00
#
_symmetry.space_group_name_H-M   'P 1'
#
loop_
_entity.id
_entity.type
_entity.pdbx_description
1 polymer ?
#
loop_
_entity_poly.entity_id
_entity_poly.type
_entity_poly.pdbx_seq_one_letter_code
_entity_poly.pdbx_strand_id
1 'polypeptide(L)'
;MAAEHPLATAAAENNPELQAFIAECKAGSVAEADMATMEKKGLPTGRFVTNPFNGEQLEVWIANYVIWGYGDGAVMVVPAHDERDFAFAQKYALPIKQVIDVTNVPNAYDNQNWQEWYGQKDEQTALIHSGEFNGLNIFQAFDKMAEFLQAKNLGEPKTQYRLRDWGISRQRYWGCPVPIIHCEKCGDVPVPEQDLPVVLPENVVPDGSGSPLSKMPEYYETTCPECGSPARRETDTMDTFMESSWYQFRYMSPKFDGGMIEPSAAAYWDQADQYIGGIEHAILHLLYARFFTKLMNDEGIVNVREPFKQLLTQGMVLQATYYREDESGKKHWFNPADVDVQTDDKGRPVSAILKEDGQPVVIGGVEKMSKSKNNGVDPQQIIDAYGADTARLFMMFASPPEQSLEWSDAGVAGAHRFLSRLWRTVFEFVKNGGANVAKFSGGALSGSLKHLRFKLHSTIAKVTDDYDRRQQFNTAIAAVMELLNQYDKTDCSSEQGQTVAREVLEAVIILLSPIVPHIGETLWAELNAGGKLWETSWLAVDESALVQTEIELMVQVNGKLRDKINVAVDASEDAIKAAAFATAGAQKFMEGKEPKKVIVVPKRLVNIVV
;
A
#
# COMPACT_ATOMS: atom_id res chain seq x y z
N MET A 1 -30.71 3.91 -23.12
CA MET A 1 -31.22 4.19 -21.75
C MET A 1 -31.25 2.91 -20.93
N ALA A 2 -31.22 3.06 -19.60
CA ALA A 2 -31.35 1.95 -18.65
C ALA A 2 -32.74 1.29 -18.75
N ALA A 3 -32.82 0.01 -18.36
CA ALA A 3 -34.08 -0.75 -18.34
C ALA A 3 -35.09 -0.23 -17.29
N GLU A 4 -34.59 0.43 -16.24
CA GLU A 4 -35.38 1.03 -15.16
C GLU A 4 -35.98 2.40 -15.53
N HIS A 5 -35.52 3.01 -16.62
CA HIS A 5 -35.96 4.34 -17.02
C HIS A 5 -37.48 4.37 -17.30
N PRO A 6 -38.24 5.38 -16.83
CA PRO A 6 -39.70 5.46 -17.07
C PRO A 6 -40.11 5.36 -18.53
N LEU A 7 -39.32 5.93 -19.46
CA LEU A 7 -39.56 5.80 -20.89
C LEU A 7 -39.39 4.37 -21.42
N ALA A 8 -38.56 3.52 -20.77
CA ALA A 8 -38.44 2.12 -21.14
C ALA A 8 -39.74 1.36 -20.83
N THR A 9 -40.31 1.59 -19.64
CA THR A 9 -41.62 1.05 -19.24
C THR A 9 -42.70 1.51 -20.20
N ALA A 10 -42.79 2.81 -20.52
CA ALA A 10 -43.77 3.36 -21.45
C ALA A 10 -43.59 2.87 -22.91
N ALA A 11 -42.38 2.54 -23.34
CA ALA A 11 -42.15 1.97 -24.66
C ALA A 11 -42.55 0.48 -24.72
N ALA A 12 -42.52 -0.21 -23.60
CA ALA A 12 -42.79 -1.63 -23.48
C ALA A 12 -44.29 -1.97 -23.27
N GLU A 13 -45.19 -0.97 -23.03
CA GLU A 13 -46.60 -1.22 -22.69
C GLU A 13 -47.32 -2.21 -23.63
N ASN A 14 -47.03 -2.09 -24.95
CA ASN A 14 -47.64 -2.98 -25.98
C ASN A 14 -46.59 -3.78 -26.76
N ASN A 15 -45.40 -4.01 -26.18
CA ASN A 15 -44.31 -4.70 -26.85
C ASN A 15 -43.76 -5.82 -25.93
N PRO A 16 -44.21 -7.09 -26.12
CA PRO A 16 -43.77 -8.20 -25.30
C PRO A 16 -42.26 -8.47 -25.34
N GLU A 17 -41.61 -8.18 -26.49
CA GLU A 17 -40.17 -8.35 -26.63
C GLU A 17 -39.39 -7.37 -25.75
N LEU A 18 -39.80 -6.08 -25.74
CA LEU A 18 -39.23 -5.10 -24.84
C LEU A 18 -39.50 -5.42 -23.36
N GLN A 19 -40.70 -5.94 -23.03
CA GLN A 19 -41.02 -6.37 -21.65
C GLN A 19 -40.09 -7.49 -21.19
N ALA A 20 -39.88 -8.48 -22.03
CA ALA A 20 -38.98 -9.61 -21.73
C ALA A 20 -37.52 -9.14 -21.55
N PHE A 21 -37.05 -8.26 -22.44
CA PHE A 21 -35.69 -7.71 -22.36
C PHE A 21 -35.48 -6.83 -21.13
N ILE A 22 -36.45 -6.00 -20.75
CA ILE A 22 -36.40 -5.24 -19.50
C ILE A 22 -36.34 -6.15 -18.29
N ALA A 23 -37.11 -7.26 -18.28
CA ALA A 23 -37.06 -8.24 -17.20
C ALA A 23 -35.69 -8.95 -17.15
N GLU A 24 -35.10 -9.32 -18.31
CA GLU A 24 -33.74 -9.88 -18.40
C GLU A 24 -32.70 -8.91 -17.81
N CYS A 25 -32.75 -7.63 -18.19
CA CYS A 25 -31.82 -6.62 -17.68
C CYS A 25 -31.92 -6.44 -16.16
N LYS A 26 -33.15 -6.38 -15.62
CA LYS A 26 -33.41 -6.21 -14.19
C LYS A 26 -33.03 -7.45 -13.36
N ALA A 27 -33.03 -8.64 -13.95
CA ALA A 27 -32.61 -9.87 -13.29
C ALA A 27 -31.07 -10.08 -13.32
N GLY A 28 -30.37 -9.32 -14.16
CA GLY A 28 -28.91 -9.40 -14.28
C GLY A 28 -28.18 -8.73 -13.11
N SER A 29 -26.86 -9.01 -13.02
CA SER A 29 -26.00 -8.35 -12.04
C SER A 29 -25.87 -6.85 -12.32
N VAL A 30 -26.02 -6.04 -11.28
CA VAL A 30 -25.74 -4.58 -11.33
C VAL A 30 -24.29 -4.26 -10.96
N ALA A 31 -23.44 -5.26 -10.71
CA ALA A 31 -22.04 -5.04 -10.39
C ALA A 31 -21.28 -4.53 -11.63
N GLU A 32 -20.56 -3.42 -11.51
CA GLU A 32 -19.84 -2.78 -12.62
C GLU A 32 -18.76 -3.68 -13.24
N ALA A 33 -18.13 -4.51 -12.41
CA ALA A 33 -17.15 -5.50 -12.88
C ALA A 33 -17.78 -6.54 -13.81
N ASP A 34 -19.00 -7.01 -13.51
CA ASP A 34 -19.74 -7.94 -14.35
C ASP A 34 -20.23 -7.25 -15.63
N MET A 35 -20.70 -6.01 -15.52
CA MET A 35 -21.13 -5.20 -16.67
C MET A 35 -19.97 -4.87 -17.63
N ALA A 36 -18.74 -4.74 -17.14
CA ALA A 36 -17.57 -4.49 -17.97
C ALA A 36 -17.27 -5.66 -18.93
N THR A 37 -17.48 -6.89 -18.47
CA THR A 37 -17.14 -8.12 -19.20
C THR A 37 -18.31 -8.78 -19.94
N MET A 38 -19.57 -8.40 -19.59
CA MET A 38 -20.76 -8.99 -20.20
C MET A 38 -20.93 -8.59 -21.67
N GLU A 39 -21.59 -9.46 -22.44
CA GLU A 39 -22.00 -9.15 -23.80
C GLU A 39 -22.97 -7.96 -23.82
N LYS A 40 -22.67 -6.93 -24.62
CA LYS A 40 -23.54 -5.76 -24.78
C LYS A 40 -24.75 -6.10 -25.64
N LYS A 41 -25.95 -5.97 -25.04
CA LYS A 41 -27.24 -6.20 -25.70
C LYS A 41 -28.12 -4.97 -25.64
N GLY A 42 -28.97 -4.79 -26.62
CA GLY A 42 -29.96 -3.72 -26.65
C GLY A 42 -31.10 -3.99 -27.62
N LEU A 43 -32.23 -3.32 -27.38
CA LEU A 43 -33.39 -3.34 -28.29
C LEU A 43 -33.88 -1.90 -28.58
N PRO A 44 -34.25 -1.59 -29.83
CA PRO A 44 -34.82 -0.32 -30.19
C PRO A 44 -36.23 -0.14 -29.60
N THR A 45 -36.54 1.06 -29.16
CA THR A 45 -37.87 1.36 -28.60
C THR A 45 -38.89 1.79 -29.63
N GLY A 46 -38.45 2.05 -30.88
CA GLY A 46 -39.25 2.69 -31.93
C GLY A 46 -39.59 4.15 -31.63
N ARG A 47 -38.97 4.74 -30.61
CA ARG A 47 -39.12 6.17 -30.27
C ARG A 47 -37.85 6.92 -30.66
N PHE A 48 -38.00 8.21 -30.94
CA PHE A 48 -36.90 9.07 -31.37
C PHE A 48 -36.84 10.32 -30.49
N VAL A 49 -35.64 10.84 -30.34
CA VAL A 49 -35.34 12.14 -29.71
C VAL A 49 -34.63 13.02 -30.74
N THR A 50 -34.82 14.32 -30.62
CA THR A 50 -34.17 15.31 -31.52
C THR A 50 -32.83 15.72 -30.89
N ASN A 51 -31.73 15.53 -31.63
CA ASN A 51 -30.44 16.08 -31.23
C ASN A 51 -30.49 17.62 -31.25
N PRO A 52 -30.32 18.31 -30.12
CA PRO A 52 -30.48 19.75 -30.03
C PRO A 52 -29.43 20.53 -30.82
N PHE A 53 -28.29 19.93 -31.15
CA PHE A 53 -27.19 20.61 -31.84
C PHE A 53 -27.34 20.64 -33.37
N ASN A 54 -27.95 19.63 -33.97
CA ASN A 54 -28.04 19.51 -35.43
C ASN A 54 -29.44 19.15 -35.94
N GLY A 55 -30.41 18.90 -35.06
CA GLY A 55 -31.79 18.58 -35.42
C GLY A 55 -32.02 17.14 -35.92
N GLU A 56 -31.00 16.28 -35.92
CA GLU A 56 -31.15 14.86 -36.32
C GLU A 56 -32.05 14.10 -35.35
N GLN A 57 -32.85 13.18 -35.88
CA GLN A 57 -33.66 12.28 -35.10
C GLN A 57 -32.81 11.07 -34.69
N LEU A 58 -32.62 10.87 -33.39
CA LEU A 58 -31.86 9.75 -32.80
C LEU A 58 -32.83 8.72 -32.25
N GLU A 59 -32.67 7.47 -32.64
CA GLU A 59 -33.45 6.37 -32.11
C GLU A 59 -33.07 6.04 -30.66
N VAL A 60 -34.10 5.87 -29.83
CA VAL A 60 -33.89 5.51 -28.39
C VAL A 60 -33.86 4.00 -28.24
N TRP A 61 -32.78 3.51 -27.64
CA TRP A 61 -32.55 2.10 -27.36
C TRP A 61 -32.54 1.81 -25.85
N ILE A 62 -33.06 0.65 -25.42
CA ILE A 62 -32.80 0.10 -24.09
C ILE A 62 -31.56 -0.78 -24.22
N ALA A 63 -30.58 -0.61 -23.33
CA ALA A 63 -29.34 -1.37 -23.36
C ALA A 63 -28.95 -1.84 -21.96
N ASN A 64 -28.42 -3.09 -21.87
CA ASN A 64 -28.07 -3.75 -20.62
C ASN A 64 -26.82 -3.17 -19.92
N TYR A 65 -26.08 -2.28 -20.56
CA TYR A 65 -24.87 -1.64 -20.03
C TYR A 65 -25.05 -0.17 -19.66
N VAL A 66 -26.26 0.38 -19.77
CA VAL A 66 -26.61 1.72 -19.28
C VAL A 66 -27.15 1.59 -17.87
N ILE A 67 -26.50 2.28 -16.94
CA ILE A 67 -26.76 2.17 -15.50
C ILE A 67 -27.83 3.15 -15.08
N TRP A 68 -28.88 2.66 -14.39
CA TRP A 68 -29.82 3.48 -13.65
C TRP A 68 -29.11 4.06 -12.42
N GLY A 69 -29.28 5.33 -12.14
CA GLY A 69 -28.59 6.00 -11.04
C GLY A 69 -27.30 6.72 -11.45
N TYR A 70 -26.90 6.61 -12.73
CA TYR A 70 -25.88 7.49 -13.30
C TYR A 70 -26.57 8.54 -14.19
N GLY A 71 -26.54 9.81 -13.75
CA GLY A 71 -27.34 10.87 -14.38
C GLY A 71 -28.84 10.54 -14.27
N ASP A 72 -29.55 10.72 -15.37
CA ASP A 72 -31.00 10.44 -15.45
C ASP A 72 -31.31 9.04 -16.00
N GLY A 73 -30.31 8.12 -16.02
CA GLY A 73 -30.48 6.78 -16.58
C GLY A 73 -30.57 6.73 -18.09
N ALA A 74 -30.24 7.82 -18.77
CA ALA A 74 -30.13 7.90 -20.20
C ALA A 74 -28.79 8.53 -20.61
N VAL A 75 -28.22 8.05 -21.71
CA VAL A 75 -26.91 8.51 -22.22
C VAL A 75 -27.00 8.68 -23.73
N MET A 76 -26.39 9.76 -24.24
CA MET A 76 -26.15 9.87 -25.67
C MET A 76 -24.89 9.05 -25.99
N VAL A 77 -25.06 7.99 -26.77
CA VAL A 77 -23.95 7.13 -27.20
C VAL A 77 -23.13 7.83 -28.29
N VAL A 78 -21.81 7.58 -28.27
CA VAL A 78 -20.85 8.19 -29.20
C VAL A 78 -20.06 7.11 -29.94
N PRO A 79 -20.67 6.38 -30.87
CA PRO A 79 -20.08 5.19 -31.49
C PRO A 79 -18.71 5.43 -32.12
N ALA A 80 -18.43 6.64 -32.62
CA ALA A 80 -17.15 6.94 -33.25
C ALA A 80 -15.99 7.17 -32.28
N HIS A 81 -16.27 7.41 -30.97
CA HIS A 81 -15.28 7.90 -29.99
C HIS A 81 -15.37 7.25 -28.61
N ASP A 82 -16.14 6.17 -28.47
CA ASP A 82 -16.18 5.29 -27.30
C ASP A 82 -16.15 3.83 -27.77
N GLU A 83 -15.21 3.05 -27.27
CA GLU A 83 -14.99 1.65 -27.71
C GLU A 83 -16.21 0.75 -27.48
N ARG A 84 -16.93 0.96 -26.39
CA ARG A 84 -18.13 0.14 -26.06
C ARG A 84 -19.28 0.49 -26.99
N ASP A 85 -19.47 1.77 -27.26
CA ASP A 85 -20.49 2.28 -28.17
C ASP A 85 -20.17 1.89 -29.62
N PHE A 86 -18.88 1.87 -29.99
CA PHE A 86 -18.42 1.43 -31.30
C PHE A 86 -18.78 -0.06 -31.55
N ALA A 87 -18.42 -0.95 -30.58
CA ALA A 87 -18.75 -2.37 -30.66
C ALA A 87 -20.27 -2.62 -30.69
N PHE A 88 -21.04 -1.86 -29.91
CA PHE A 88 -22.50 -1.91 -29.92
C PHE A 88 -23.08 -1.49 -31.27
N ALA A 89 -22.61 -0.37 -31.81
CA ALA A 89 -23.06 0.16 -33.10
C ALA A 89 -22.75 -0.82 -34.25
N GLN A 90 -21.58 -1.44 -34.26
CA GLN A 90 -21.25 -2.48 -35.25
C GLN A 90 -22.18 -3.69 -35.14
N LYS A 91 -22.41 -4.19 -33.92
CA LYS A 91 -23.29 -5.35 -33.65
C LYS A 91 -24.70 -5.13 -34.20
N TYR A 92 -25.23 -3.94 -34.05
CA TYR A 92 -26.62 -3.60 -34.45
C TYR A 92 -26.70 -2.83 -35.74
N ALA A 93 -25.60 -2.74 -36.50
CA ALA A 93 -25.51 -1.99 -37.77
C ALA A 93 -25.97 -0.53 -37.65
N LEU A 94 -25.69 0.13 -36.52
CA LEU A 94 -26.01 1.53 -36.30
C LEU A 94 -25.00 2.45 -37.00
N PRO A 95 -25.38 3.68 -37.39
CA PRO A 95 -24.46 4.61 -38.02
C PRO A 95 -23.31 5.00 -37.10
N ILE A 96 -22.07 4.94 -37.61
CA ILE A 96 -20.86 5.43 -36.94
C ILE A 96 -20.34 6.62 -37.71
N LYS A 97 -20.43 7.82 -37.12
CA LYS A 97 -20.06 9.08 -37.74
C LYS A 97 -18.94 9.74 -36.96
N GLN A 98 -17.76 9.86 -37.56
CA GLN A 98 -16.65 10.58 -36.95
C GLN A 98 -17.02 12.04 -36.69
N VAL A 99 -16.86 12.53 -35.47
CA VAL A 99 -17.14 13.91 -35.07
C VAL A 99 -15.94 14.57 -34.37
N ILE A 100 -14.91 13.81 -34.04
CA ILE A 100 -13.63 14.30 -33.51
C ILE A 100 -12.53 13.84 -34.46
N ASP A 101 -11.69 14.76 -34.87
CA ASP A 101 -10.44 14.51 -35.57
C ASP A 101 -9.26 14.81 -34.64
N VAL A 102 -8.13 14.12 -34.83
CA VAL A 102 -6.92 14.30 -34.03
C VAL A 102 -5.78 14.69 -34.96
N THR A 103 -5.21 15.87 -34.72
CA THR A 103 -4.06 16.35 -35.48
C THR A 103 -2.84 15.46 -35.25
N ASN A 104 -2.11 15.13 -36.33
CA ASN A 104 -0.87 14.32 -36.33
C ASN A 104 -1.05 12.80 -36.12
N VAL A 105 -2.22 12.24 -36.33
CA VAL A 105 -2.39 10.79 -36.39
C VAL A 105 -2.08 10.27 -37.80
N PRO A 106 -1.24 9.24 -37.95
CA PRO A 106 -0.79 8.77 -39.26
C PRO A 106 -1.85 8.00 -40.07
N ASN A 107 -2.94 7.57 -39.44
CA ASN A 107 -3.94 6.72 -40.06
C ASN A 107 -5.29 7.44 -40.18
N ALA A 108 -5.97 7.24 -41.34
CA ALA A 108 -7.34 7.70 -41.52
C ALA A 108 -8.31 6.96 -40.60
N TYR A 109 -9.42 7.61 -40.23
CA TYR A 109 -10.50 6.99 -39.47
C TYR A 109 -11.13 5.85 -40.26
N ASP A 110 -11.26 4.66 -39.59
CA ASP A 110 -11.91 3.49 -40.15
C ASP A 110 -13.08 3.07 -39.24
N ASN A 111 -14.30 3.07 -39.76
CA ASN A 111 -15.50 2.69 -39.03
C ASN A 111 -15.71 1.16 -38.91
N GLN A 112 -14.76 0.35 -39.38
CA GLN A 112 -14.80 -1.12 -39.29
C GLN A 112 -13.93 -1.63 -38.13
N ASN A 113 -12.84 -0.93 -37.81
CA ASN A 113 -11.86 -1.37 -36.82
C ASN A 113 -11.57 -0.26 -35.84
N TRP A 114 -11.81 -0.53 -34.55
CA TRP A 114 -11.49 0.39 -33.46
C TRP A 114 -9.98 0.67 -33.40
N GLN A 115 -9.64 1.92 -33.17
CA GLN A 115 -8.26 2.39 -32.92
C GLN A 115 -8.25 3.18 -31.62
N GLU A 116 -7.20 3.00 -30.81
CA GLU A 116 -7.08 3.64 -29.49
C GLU A 116 -7.22 5.18 -29.52
N TRP A 117 -6.68 5.81 -30.58
CA TRP A 117 -6.76 7.26 -30.71
C TRP A 117 -8.19 7.82 -30.96
N TYR A 118 -9.15 6.97 -31.33
CA TYR A 118 -10.55 7.43 -31.47
C TYR A 118 -11.13 7.95 -30.16
N GLY A 119 -10.64 7.44 -29.02
CA GLY A 119 -11.02 7.87 -27.68
C GLY A 119 -10.23 9.04 -27.10
N GLN A 120 -9.29 9.65 -27.87
CA GLN A 120 -8.44 10.73 -27.39
C GLN A 120 -9.26 11.98 -27.06
N LYS A 121 -8.95 12.63 -25.91
CA LYS A 121 -9.70 13.77 -25.36
C LYS A 121 -8.74 14.82 -24.81
N ASP A 122 -8.00 15.48 -25.67
CA ASP A 122 -7.03 16.52 -25.33
C ASP A 122 -7.08 17.73 -26.28
N GLU A 123 -6.15 18.65 -26.11
CA GLU A 123 -6.06 19.86 -26.91
C GLU A 123 -5.70 19.63 -28.40
N GLN A 124 -5.23 18.42 -28.75
CA GLN A 124 -4.89 18.05 -30.14
C GLN A 124 -6.12 17.60 -30.94
N THR A 125 -7.28 17.54 -30.29
CA THR A 125 -8.55 17.20 -30.94
C THR A 125 -9.19 18.41 -31.64
N ALA A 126 -9.94 18.15 -32.70
CA ALA A 126 -10.77 19.14 -33.36
C ALA A 126 -12.13 18.54 -33.73
N LEU A 127 -13.23 19.23 -33.44
CA LEU A 127 -14.55 18.79 -33.87
C LEU A 127 -14.70 18.95 -35.38
N ILE A 128 -15.27 17.92 -36.02
CA ILE A 128 -15.65 17.88 -37.44
C ILE A 128 -17.09 17.37 -37.55
N HIS A 129 -17.75 17.65 -38.67
CA HIS A 129 -19.15 17.27 -38.93
C HIS A 129 -20.13 17.70 -37.79
N SER A 130 -19.79 18.78 -37.07
CA SER A 130 -20.47 19.23 -35.85
C SER A 130 -21.06 20.65 -36.02
N GLY A 131 -21.32 21.08 -37.26
CA GLY A 131 -21.95 22.38 -37.56
C GLY A 131 -21.14 23.57 -37.07
N GLU A 132 -21.75 24.43 -36.29
CA GLU A 132 -21.14 25.64 -35.74
C GLU A 132 -20.00 25.36 -34.74
N PHE A 133 -19.87 24.11 -34.26
CA PHE A 133 -18.82 23.66 -33.32
C PHE A 133 -17.58 23.13 -34.05
N ASN A 134 -17.56 23.06 -35.38
CA ASN A 134 -16.41 22.59 -36.14
C ASN A 134 -15.14 23.42 -35.83
N GLY A 135 -14.00 22.73 -35.73
CA GLY A 135 -12.69 23.32 -35.48
C GLY A 135 -12.39 23.65 -34.01
N LEU A 136 -13.37 23.53 -33.11
CA LEU A 136 -13.14 23.66 -31.67
C LEU A 136 -12.44 22.39 -31.14
N ASN A 137 -11.50 22.57 -30.22
CA ASN A 137 -11.00 21.41 -29.44
C ASN A 137 -12.07 20.95 -28.44
N ILE A 138 -11.87 19.78 -27.84
CA ILE A 138 -12.88 19.16 -26.97
C ILE A 138 -13.26 20.05 -25.78
N PHE A 139 -12.34 20.81 -25.20
CA PHE A 139 -12.61 21.69 -24.07
C PHE A 139 -13.39 22.93 -24.49
N GLN A 140 -13.00 23.55 -25.58
CA GLN A 140 -13.74 24.68 -26.15
C GLN A 140 -15.16 24.28 -26.60
N ALA A 141 -15.28 23.05 -27.15
CA ALA A 141 -16.58 22.51 -27.55
C ALA A 141 -17.49 22.27 -26.34
N PHE A 142 -16.92 21.73 -25.23
CA PHE A 142 -17.67 21.52 -23.98
C PHE A 142 -18.32 22.85 -23.52
N ASP A 143 -17.51 23.90 -23.39
CA ASP A 143 -18.01 25.21 -22.94
C ASP A 143 -19.07 25.76 -23.86
N LYS A 144 -18.83 25.75 -25.19
CA LYS A 144 -19.77 26.26 -26.17
C LYS A 144 -21.08 25.49 -26.28
N MET A 145 -21.01 24.14 -26.18
CA MET A 145 -22.20 23.30 -26.16
C MET A 145 -22.99 23.48 -24.84
N ALA A 146 -22.32 23.68 -23.73
CA ALA A 146 -22.97 24.01 -22.47
C ALA A 146 -23.70 25.34 -22.50
N GLU A 147 -23.06 26.42 -23.03
CA GLU A 147 -23.69 27.71 -23.25
C GLU A 147 -24.95 27.59 -24.14
N PHE A 148 -24.84 26.82 -25.23
CA PHE A 148 -25.96 26.60 -26.16
C PHE A 148 -27.16 25.88 -25.51
N LEU A 149 -26.89 24.83 -24.70
CA LEU A 149 -27.93 24.07 -23.98
C LEU A 149 -28.61 24.94 -22.91
N GLN A 150 -27.82 25.70 -22.14
CA GLN A 150 -28.33 26.62 -21.12
C GLN A 150 -29.22 27.72 -21.74
N ALA A 151 -28.79 28.32 -22.87
CA ALA A 151 -29.57 29.34 -23.58
C ALA A 151 -30.94 28.85 -24.08
N LYS A 152 -31.06 27.52 -24.31
CA LYS A 152 -32.31 26.86 -24.72
C LYS A 152 -33.08 26.22 -23.59
N ASN A 153 -32.63 26.31 -22.33
CA ASN A 153 -33.17 25.60 -21.16
C ASN A 153 -33.25 24.08 -21.37
N LEU A 154 -32.25 23.48 -22.03
CA LEU A 154 -32.19 22.05 -22.32
C LEU A 154 -31.19 21.31 -21.43
N GLY A 155 -30.37 22.03 -20.67
CA GLY A 155 -29.38 21.44 -19.77
C GLY A 155 -28.38 22.45 -19.24
N GLU A 156 -27.57 22.01 -18.29
CA GLU A 156 -26.51 22.80 -17.68
C GLU A 156 -25.30 21.89 -17.33
N PRO A 157 -24.09 22.43 -17.20
CA PRO A 157 -22.96 21.71 -16.68
C PRO A 157 -23.23 21.23 -15.25
N LYS A 158 -23.02 19.93 -15.00
CA LYS A 158 -23.20 19.33 -13.68
C LYS A 158 -21.95 18.54 -13.29
N THR A 159 -21.41 18.82 -12.11
CA THR A 159 -20.32 18.04 -11.57
C THR A 159 -20.87 16.72 -11.03
N GLN A 160 -20.39 15.61 -11.59
CA GLN A 160 -20.69 14.27 -11.11
C GLN A 160 -19.47 13.72 -10.37
N TYR A 161 -19.64 13.30 -9.14
CA TYR A 161 -18.59 12.60 -8.40
C TYR A 161 -18.56 11.14 -8.84
N ARG A 162 -17.35 10.62 -9.14
CA ARG A 162 -17.15 9.19 -9.48
C ARG A 162 -17.14 8.28 -8.26
N LEU A 163 -17.61 8.77 -7.13
CA LEU A 163 -17.82 8.02 -5.93
C LEU A 163 -19.27 7.57 -5.87
N ARG A 164 -19.51 6.27 -5.76
CA ARG A 164 -20.84 5.70 -5.56
C ARG A 164 -21.19 5.69 -4.10
N ASP A 165 -22.49 5.71 -3.81
CA ASP A 165 -22.98 5.50 -2.44
C ASP A 165 -22.51 4.15 -1.91
N TRP A 166 -22.15 4.13 -0.65
CA TRP A 166 -21.82 2.90 0.03
C TRP A 166 -23.10 2.17 0.43
N GLY A 167 -23.51 1.18 -0.38
CA GLY A 167 -24.61 0.28 -0.04
C GLY A 167 -24.19 -0.63 1.11
N ILE A 168 -24.72 -0.39 2.31
CA ILE A 168 -24.31 -1.09 3.53
C ILE A 168 -25.05 -2.40 3.77
N SER A 169 -26.23 -2.61 3.20
CA SER A 169 -27.05 -3.82 3.38
C SER A 169 -26.43 -5.07 2.75
N ARG A 170 -26.41 -6.17 3.51
CA ARG A 170 -25.97 -7.48 3.04
C ARG A 170 -27.00 -8.54 3.43
N GLN A 171 -27.34 -9.39 2.46
CA GLN A 171 -28.25 -10.53 2.62
C GLN A 171 -27.47 -11.72 3.19
N ARG A 172 -26.94 -11.57 4.39
CA ARG A 172 -26.14 -12.60 5.09
C ARG A 172 -26.28 -12.47 6.60
N TYR A 173 -26.00 -13.56 7.31
CA TYR A 173 -26.07 -13.60 8.78
C TYR A 173 -24.96 -12.76 9.42
N TRP A 174 -23.71 -12.87 8.94
CA TRP A 174 -22.56 -12.23 9.57
C TRP A 174 -22.49 -10.73 9.28
N GLY A 175 -22.66 -9.94 10.32
CA GLY A 175 -22.61 -8.48 10.32
C GLY A 175 -23.51 -7.89 11.40
N CYS A 176 -23.41 -6.59 11.66
CA CYS A 176 -24.35 -5.88 12.54
C CYS A 176 -25.75 -5.87 11.92
N PRO A 177 -26.80 -6.24 12.66
CA PRO A 177 -28.17 -6.07 12.18
C PRO A 177 -28.49 -4.61 11.86
N VAL A 178 -29.23 -4.37 10.79
CA VAL A 178 -29.75 -3.05 10.47
C VAL A 178 -30.93 -2.75 11.41
N PRO A 179 -30.88 -1.68 12.25
CA PRO A 179 -31.88 -1.45 13.32
C PRO A 179 -33.13 -0.74 12.79
N ILE A 180 -33.78 -1.34 11.79
CA ILE A 180 -35.00 -0.79 11.16
C ILE A 180 -36.15 -1.79 11.26
N ILE A 181 -37.36 -1.25 11.42
CA ILE A 181 -38.63 -2.00 11.43
C ILE A 181 -39.49 -1.44 10.29
N HIS A 182 -39.92 -2.31 9.39
CA HIS A 182 -40.80 -2.00 8.27
C HIS A 182 -42.27 -2.12 8.70
N CYS A 183 -43.01 -1.03 8.71
CA CYS A 183 -44.41 -0.96 9.06
C CYS A 183 -45.25 -0.53 7.85
N GLU A 184 -46.33 -1.25 7.54
CA GLU A 184 -47.21 -0.89 6.41
C GLU A 184 -47.88 0.48 6.56
N LYS A 185 -48.03 0.97 7.81
CA LYS A 185 -48.66 2.27 8.09
C LYS A 185 -47.67 3.41 8.24
N CYS A 186 -46.54 3.16 8.94
CA CYS A 186 -45.57 4.20 9.31
C CYS A 186 -44.37 4.24 8.38
N GLY A 187 -44.18 3.22 7.50
CA GLY A 187 -42.99 3.08 6.70
C GLY A 187 -41.80 2.48 7.48
N ASP A 188 -40.61 2.96 7.20
CA ASP A 188 -39.38 2.51 7.85
C ASP A 188 -39.20 3.25 9.18
N VAL A 189 -39.26 2.52 10.29
CA VAL A 189 -39.19 3.06 11.65
C VAL A 189 -37.91 2.54 12.34
N PRO A 190 -37.08 3.40 12.93
CA PRO A 190 -35.91 2.98 13.70
C PRO A 190 -36.31 2.14 14.91
N VAL A 191 -35.46 1.15 15.25
CA VAL A 191 -35.58 0.46 16.55
C VAL A 191 -35.30 1.49 17.65
N PRO A 192 -36.17 1.60 18.69
CA PRO A 192 -35.96 2.52 19.80
C PRO A 192 -34.61 2.28 20.51
N GLU A 193 -33.95 3.34 20.97
CA GLU A 193 -32.61 3.26 21.60
C GLU A 193 -32.59 2.30 22.80
N GLN A 194 -33.66 2.25 23.60
CA GLN A 194 -33.77 1.34 24.75
C GLN A 194 -33.82 -0.15 24.34
N ASP A 195 -34.14 -0.44 23.08
CA ASP A 195 -34.24 -1.80 22.54
C ASP A 195 -32.99 -2.22 21.76
N LEU A 196 -31.97 -1.38 21.77
CA LEU A 196 -30.66 -1.68 21.18
C LEU A 196 -29.74 -2.40 22.21
N PRO A 197 -28.84 -3.25 21.75
CA PRO A 197 -28.59 -3.65 20.34
C PRO A 197 -29.61 -4.66 19.83
N VAL A 198 -29.86 -4.67 18.51
CA VAL A 198 -30.57 -5.79 17.86
C VAL A 198 -29.65 -7.01 17.88
N VAL A 199 -30.09 -8.07 18.56
CA VAL A 199 -29.25 -9.26 18.78
C VAL A 199 -29.52 -10.31 17.71
N LEU A 200 -28.45 -10.86 17.10
CA LEU A 200 -28.54 -11.98 16.18
C LEU A 200 -28.90 -13.28 16.91
N PRO A 201 -29.78 -14.13 16.34
CA PRO A 201 -30.11 -15.42 16.93
C PRO A 201 -28.91 -16.37 16.85
N GLU A 202 -28.66 -17.14 17.91
CA GLU A 202 -27.53 -18.10 17.97
C GLU A 202 -27.86 -19.49 17.38
N ASN A 203 -29.15 -19.81 17.22
CA ASN A 203 -29.64 -21.11 16.73
C ASN A 203 -29.77 -21.16 15.21
N VAL A 204 -28.91 -20.48 14.48
CA VAL A 204 -28.97 -20.37 13.02
C VAL A 204 -28.12 -21.46 12.37
N VAL A 205 -28.71 -22.19 11.42
CA VAL A 205 -28.01 -23.15 10.58
C VAL A 205 -28.07 -22.65 9.13
N PRO A 206 -26.93 -22.23 8.54
CA PRO A 206 -26.88 -21.84 7.14
C PRO A 206 -27.19 -23.01 6.21
N ASP A 207 -28.10 -22.82 5.27
CA ASP A 207 -28.49 -23.83 4.26
C ASP A 207 -27.89 -23.56 2.87
N GLY A 208 -27.02 -22.54 2.76
CA GLY A 208 -26.38 -22.15 1.51
C GLY A 208 -27.25 -21.34 0.56
N SER A 209 -28.46 -20.96 0.96
CA SER A 209 -29.40 -20.21 0.12
C SER A 209 -29.87 -18.89 0.76
N GLY A 210 -29.16 -17.80 0.48
CA GLY A 210 -29.50 -16.46 0.96
C GLY A 210 -29.30 -16.26 2.47
N SER A 211 -29.85 -15.16 3.01
CA SER A 211 -29.77 -14.87 4.45
C SER A 211 -30.70 -15.79 5.27
N PRO A 212 -30.21 -16.53 6.26
CA PRO A 212 -31.05 -17.33 7.13
C PRO A 212 -32.03 -16.48 7.95
N LEU A 213 -31.70 -15.22 8.25
CA LEU A 213 -32.57 -14.32 9.04
C LEU A 213 -33.92 -14.06 8.35
N SER A 214 -33.95 -14.00 7.03
CA SER A 214 -35.19 -13.82 6.25
C SER A 214 -36.14 -15.02 6.30
N LYS A 215 -35.66 -16.18 6.80
CA LYS A 215 -36.42 -17.43 6.95
C LYS A 215 -36.86 -17.72 8.38
N MET A 216 -36.57 -16.81 9.34
CA MET A 216 -36.82 -16.96 10.75
C MET A 216 -37.93 -16.01 11.20
N PRO A 217 -39.24 -16.42 11.22
CA PRO A 217 -40.32 -15.57 11.69
C PRO A 217 -40.08 -15.02 13.09
N GLU A 218 -39.53 -15.82 14.00
CA GLU A 218 -39.18 -15.43 15.35
C GLU A 218 -38.15 -14.29 15.45
N TYR A 219 -37.38 -14.07 14.40
CA TYR A 219 -36.45 -12.95 14.33
C TYR A 219 -37.10 -11.69 13.73
N TYR A 220 -37.83 -11.85 12.60
CA TYR A 220 -38.32 -10.69 11.87
C TYR A 220 -39.73 -10.23 12.24
N GLU A 221 -40.58 -11.10 12.78
CA GLU A 221 -41.93 -10.68 13.23
C GLU A 221 -41.82 -9.80 14.49
N THR A 222 -42.41 -8.61 14.43
CA THR A 222 -42.36 -7.65 15.53
C THR A 222 -43.58 -6.71 15.49
N THR A 223 -43.65 -5.77 16.40
CA THR A 223 -44.64 -4.70 16.41
C THR A 223 -43.98 -3.36 16.11
N CYS A 224 -44.67 -2.50 15.38
CA CYS A 224 -44.22 -1.15 15.14
C CYS A 224 -44.14 -0.34 16.43
N PRO A 225 -43.00 0.26 16.79
CA PRO A 225 -42.87 1.03 18.03
C PRO A 225 -43.68 2.34 18.02
N GLU A 226 -44.06 2.87 16.84
CA GLU A 226 -44.86 4.09 16.72
C GLU A 226 -46.37 3.84 16.82
N CYS A 227 -46.89 2.81 16.10
CA CYS A 227 -48.35 2.64 16.00
C CYS A 227 -48.87 1.32 16.60
N GLY A 228 -48.00 0.44 17.10
CA GLY A 228 -48.37 -0.85 17.69
C GLY A 228 -48.90 -1.89 16.71
N SER A 229 -48.94 -1.62 15.40
CA SER A 229 -49.38 -2.60 14.39
C SER A 229 -48.33 -3.69 14.17
N PRO A 230 -48.76 -4.90 13.70
CA PRO A 230 -47.80 -5.90 13.23
C PRO A 230 -46.83 -5.28 12.21
N ALA A 231 -45.56 -5.60 12.36
CA ALA A 231 -44.48 -5.06 11.53
C ALA A 231 -43.40 -6.10 11.34
N ARG A 232 -42.43 -5.82 10.47
CA ARG A 232 -41.35 -6.72 10.16
C ARG A 232 -40.00 -6.06 10.42
N ARG A 233 -39.16 -6.70 11.22
CA ARG A 233 -37.77 -6.28 11.41
C ARG A 233 -37.00 -6.47 10.12
N GLU A 234 -36.03 -5.58 9.83
CA GLU A 234 -35.05 -5.77 8.75
C GLU A 234 -34.22 -7.05 8.97
N THR A 235 -34.03 -7.81 7.91
CA THR A 235 -33.31 -9.09 7.93
C THR A 235 -31.92 -9.01 7.31
N ASP A 236 -31.58 -7.87 6.74
CA ASP A 236 -30.23 -7.61 6.25
C ASP A 236 -29.31 -7.25 7.43
N THR A 237 -28.06 -7.59 7.28
CA THR A 237 -26.99 -7.12 8.16
C THR A 237 -26.17 -6.04 7.46
N MET A 238 -25.42 -5.28 8.21
CA MET A 238 -24.51 -4.28 7.64
C MET A 238 -23.26 -4.95 7.07
N ASP A 239 -22.68 -4.34 6.05
CA ASP A 239 -21.33 -4.65 5.58
C ASP A 239 -20.34 -4.59 6.75
N THR A 240 -19.47 -5.59 6.86
CA THR A 240 -18.47 -5.66 7.94
C THR A 240 -17.45 -4.53 7.93
N PHE A 241 -17.38 -3.72 6.86
CA PHE A 241 -16.65 -2.46 6.88
C PHE A 241 -17.28 -1.40 7.81
N MET A 242 -18.54 -1.55 8.23
CA MET A 242 -19.13 -0.67 9.24
C MET A 242 -18.35 -0.74 10.55
N GLU A 243 -18.11 -1.95 11.06
CA GLU A 243 -17.38 -2.14 12.33
C GLU A 243 -15.90 -1.75 12.17
N SER A 244 -15.29 -2.10 11.06
CA SER A 244 -13.89 -1.72 10.79
C SER A 244 -13.71 -0.24 10.48
N SER A 245 -14.79 0.52 10.27
CA SER A 245 -14.71 1.97 10.04
C SER A 245 -14.47 2.79 11.32
N TRP A 246 -14.74 2.22 12.49
CA TRP A 246 -14.65 2.95 13.76
C TRP A 246 -14.05 2.14 14.92
N TYR A 247 -13.52 0.94 14.68
CA TYR A 247 -12.95 0.05 15.71
C TYR A 247 -11.91 0.74 16.57
N GLN A 248 -11.10 1.65 16.00
CA GLN A 248 -10.08 2.40 16.71
C GLN A 248 -10.68 3.25 17.83
N PHE A 249 -11.87 3.80 17.63
CA PHE A 249 -12.59 4.53 18.66
C PHE A 249 -13.20 3.59 19.70
N ARG A 250 -13.80 2.48 19.28
CA ARG A 250 -14.37 1.50 20.20
C ARG A 250 -13.33 0.90 21.15
N TYR A 251 -12.11 0.68 20.67
CA TYR A 251 -11.01 0.14 21.48
C TYR A 251 -10.54 1.10 22.58
N MET A 252 -10.85 2.38 22.51
CA MET A 252 -10.55 3.34 23.60
C MET A 252 -11.41 3.09 24.85
N SER A 253 -12.60 2.50 24.70
CA SER A 253 -13.50 2.15 25.79
C SER A 253 -14.30 0.86 25.51
N PRO A 254 -13.63 -0.31 25.40
CA PRO A 254 -14.23 -1.54 24.87
C PRO A 254 -15.36 -2.11 25.76
N LYS A 255 -15.38 -1.74 27.03
CA LYS A 255 -16.38 -2.21 28.02
C LYS A 255 -17.48 -1.18 28.31
N PHE A 256 -17.44 -0.03 27.65
CA PHE A 256 -18.46 1.01 27.84
C PHE A 256 -19.79 0.56 27.22
N ASP A 257 -20.87 0.65 27.98
CA ASP A 257 -22.22 0.23 27.61
C ASP A 257 -23.22 1.41 27.48
N GLY A 258 -22.77 2.63 27.80
CA GLY A 258 -23.57 3.85 27.70
C GLY A 258 -23.66 4.48 26.32
N GLY A 259 -23.06 3.86 25.29
CA GLY A 259 -23.03 4.39 23.92
C GLY A 259 -21.88 3.81 23.06
N MET A 260 -21.61 4.44 21.92
CA MET A 260 -20.58 3.99 20.99
C MET A 260 -19.18 4.08 21.60
N ILE A 261 -18.87 5.19 22.29
CA ILE A 261 -17.59 5.46 22.92
C ILE A 261 -17.79 6.31 24.18
N GLU A 262 -16.99 6.08 25.21
CA GLU A 262 -16.97 6.93 26.40
C GLU A 262 -16.38 8.31 26.05
N PRO A 263 -17.09 9.44 26.31
CA PRO A 263 -16.62 10.77 25.91
C PRO A 263 -15.25 11.16 26.51
N SER A 264 -14.98 10.75 27.76
CA SER A 264 -13.69 11.01 28.41
C SER A 264 -12.53 10.25 27.75
N ALA A 265 -12.77 9.00 27.33
CA ALA A 265 -11.79 8.20 26.61
C ALA A 265 -11.53 8.76 25.20
N ALA A 266 -12.60 9.18 24.49
CA ALA A 266 -12.48 9.84 23.19
C ALA A 266 -11.66 11.14 23.28
N ALA A 267 -11.90 11.96 24.30
CA ALA A 267 -11.16 13.20 24.51
C ALA A 267 -9.68 12.99 24.90
N TYR A 268 -9.36 11.90 25.60
CA TYR A 268 -8.02 11.57 26.04
C TYR A 268 -7.15 10.97 24.91
N TRP A 269 -7.68 9.94 24.22
CA TRP A 269 -6.92 9.21 23.19
C TRP A 269 -6.94 9.89 21.82
N ASP A 270 -8.04 10.58 21.51
CA ASP A 270 -8.22 11.37 20.30
C ASP A 270 -8.08 10.54 19.01
N GLN A 271 -6.95 10.59 18.35
CA GLN A 271 -6.62 9.82 17.13
C GLN A 271 -5.62 8.71 17.44
N ALA A 272 -5.61 7.67 16.62
CA ALA A 272 -4.50 6.73 16.62
C ALA A 272 -3.24 7.41 16.04
N ASP A 273 -2.10 7.26 16.73
CA ASP A 273 -0.86 7.93 16.34
C ASP A 273 -0.28 7.39 15.05
N GLN A 274 -0.39 6.08 14.82
CA GLN A 274 0.17 5.41 13.65
C GLN A 274 -0.80 4.33 13.13
N TYR A 275 -1.07 4.36 11.83
CA TYR A 275 -1.75 3.30 11.10
C TYR A 275 -0.78 2.62 10.14
N ILE A 276 -0.66 1.29 10.23
CA ILE A 276 0.23 0.49 9.39
C ILE A 276 -0.60 -0.57 8.68
N GLY A 277 -0.54 -0.62 7.35
CA GLY A 277 -1.28 -1.60 6.58
C GLY A 277 -0.93 -1.58 5.10
N GLY A 278 -1.54 -2.49 4.33
CA GLY A 278 -1.32 -2.60 2.89
C GLY A 278 -1.93 -1.44 2.11
N ILE A 279 -1.32 -1.13 0.97
CA ILE A 279 -1.77 -0.05 0.07
C ILE A 279 -3.21 -0.26 -0.43
N GLU A 280 -3.69 -1.50 -0.51
CA GLU A 280 -5.06 -1.84 -0.92
C GLU A 280 -6.14 -1.19 -0.07
N HIS A 281 -5.83 -0.87 1.19
CA HIS A 281 -6.78 -0.23 2.10
C HIS A 281 -6.97 1.26 1.85
N ALA A 282 -6.16 1.89 1.01
CA ALA A 282 -6.29 3.30 0.66
C ALA A 282 -7.67 3.64 0.03
N ILE A 283 -8.20 2.71 -0.78
CA ILE A 283 -9.49 2.85 -1.48
C ILE A 283 -10.63 2.03 -0.84
N LEU A 284 -10.35 1.27 0.22
CA LEU A 284 -11.32 0.45 0.94
C LEU A 284 -11.47 0.96 2.37
N HIS A 285 -10.82 0.30 3.33
CA HIS A 285 -10.96 0.59 4.75
C HIS A 285 -10.66 2.06 5.12
N LEU A 286 -9.58 2.65 4.60
CA LEU A 286 -9.22 4.04 4.94
C LEU A 286 -10.25 5.05 4.45
N LEU A 287 -10.87 4.81 3.29
CA LEU A 287 -11.94 5.66 2.78
C LEU A 287 -13.14 5.65 3.74
N TYR A 288 -13.57 4.46 4.16
CA TYR A 288 -14.70 4.32 5.07
C TYR A 288 -14.38 4.80 6.48
N ALA A 289 -13.19 4.52 7.00
CA ALA A 289 -12.77 5.01 8.33
C ALA A 289 -12.74 6.54 8.39
N ARG A 290 -12.26 7.21 7.35
CA ARG A 290 -12.27 8.67 7.24
C ARG A 290 -13.69 9.24 7.13
N PHE A 291 -14.52 8.63 6.30
CA PHE A 291 -15.92 9.01 6.16
C PHE A 291 -16.66 8.89 7.50
N PHE A 292 -16.53 7.74 8.17
CA PHE A 292 -17.19 7.47 9.44
C PHE A 292 -16.70 8.39 10.57
N THR A 293 -15.40 8.68 10.62
CA THR A 293 -14.84 9.64 11.57
C THR A 293 -15.42 11.04 11.39
N LYS A 294 -15.60 11.50 10.14
CA LYS A 294 -16.22 12.80 9.86
C LYS A 294 -17.68 12.82 10.28
N LEU A 295 -18.42 11.74 10.03
CA LEU A 295 -19.80 11.59 10.46
C LEU A 295 -19.92 11.62 11.99
N MET A 296 -19.09 10.85 12.70
CA MET A 296 -19.05 10.87 14.18
C MET A 296 -18.66 12.25 14.74
N ASN A 297 -17.81 12.99 14.04
CA ASN A 297 -17.48 14.36 14.43
C ASN A 297 -18.65 15.32 14.20
N ASP A 298 -19.36 15.20 13.08
CA ASP A 298 -20.53 16.03 12.77
C ASP A 298 -21.69 15.78 13.78
N GLU A 299 -21.81 14.54 14.29
CA GLU A 299 -22.73 14.16 15.37
C GLU A 299 -22.21 14.46 16.79
N GLY A 300 -21.02 15.04 16.93
CA GLY A 300 -20.42 15.43 18.21
C GLY A 300 -19.95 14.26 19.08
N ILE A 301 -19.78 13.05 18.52
CA ILE A 301 -19.33 11.85 19.23
C ILE A 301 -17.82 11.87 19.46
N VAL A 302 -17.06 12.40 18.49
CA VAL A 302 -15.60 12.59 18.56
C VAL A 302 -15.21 14.00 18.15
N ASN A 303 -14.04 14.48 18.60
CA ASN A 303 -13.56 15.84 18.30
C ASN A 303 -12.65 15.94 17.09
N VAL A 304 -12.31 14.82 16.46
CA VAL A 304 -11.38 14.73 15.34
C VAL A 304 -12.10 14.48 14.01
N ARG A 305 -11.49 14.91 12.91
CA ARG A 305 -12.02 14.71 11.56
C ARG A 305 -11.22 13.67 10.75
N GLU A 306 -10.09 13.21 11.27
CA GLU A 306 -9.28 12.14 10.67
C GLU A 306 -9.00 11.07 11.72
N PRO A 307 -9.07 9.77 11.37
CA PRO A 307 -8.91 8.69 12.34
C PRO A 307 -7.46 8.44 12.78
N PHE A 308 -6.49 8.79 11.94
CA PHE A 308 -5.07 8.47 12.10
C PHE A 308 -4.21 9.71 11.87
N LYS A 309 -3.19 9.93 12.74
CA LYS A 309 -2.23 11.04 12.60
C LYS A 309 -1.21 10.76 11.49
N GLN A 310 -0.75 9.51 11.40
CA GLN A 310 0.24 9.08 10.40
C GLN A 310 -0.18 7.77 9.77
N LEU A 311 0.09 7.65 8.47
CA LEU A 311 -0.13 6.43 7.70
C LEU A 311 1.22 5.89 7.21
N LEU A 312 1.46 4.60 7.43
CA LEU A 312 2.53 3.85 6.79
C LEU A 312 1.90 2.78 5.91
N THR A 313 1.80 3.06 4.62
CA THR A 313 1.30 2.09 3.64
C THR A 313 2.43 1.15 3.25
N GLN A 314 2.25 -0.14 3.55
CA GLN A 314 3.26 -1.16 3.27
C GLN A 314 3.21 -1.62 1.82
N GLY A 315 4.40 -1.82 1.23
CA GLY A 315 4.57 -2.47 -0.06
C GLY A 315 4.19 -3.96 -0.01
N MET A 316 4.06 -4.55 -1.18
CA MET A 316 3.69 -5.96 -1.32
C MET A 316 4.91 -6.86 -1.15
N VAL A 317 4.72 -8.03 -0.54
CA VAL A 317 5.71 -9.11 -0.60
C VAL A 317 5.49 -9.87 -1.91
N LEU A 318 6.53 -9.94 -2.71
CA LEU A 318 6.54 -10.54 -4.03
C LEU A 318 7.33 -11.85 -4.02
N GLN A 319 6.88 -12.83 -4.82
CA GLN A 319 7.58 -14.09 -5.02
C GLN A 319 7.35 -14.60 -6.44
N ALA A 320 8.31 -15.37 -6.96
CA ALA A 320 8.19 -16.04 -8.23
C ALA A 320 6.97 -16.99 -8.25
N THR A 321 6.38 -17.17 -9.41
CA THR A 321 5.26 -18.06 -9.63
C THR A 321 5.65 -19.21 -10.57
N TYR A 322 5.12 -20.41 -10.31
CA TYR A 322 5.38 -21.60 -11.11
C TYR A 322 4.08 -22.31 -11.40
N TYR A 323 3.87 -22.75 -12.65
CA TYR A 323 2.63 -23.40 -13.04
C TYR A 323 2.80 -24.39 -14.18
N ARG A 324 1.80 -25.25 -14.37
CA ARG A 324 1.54 -26.01 -15.59
C ARG A 324 0.15 -25.67 -16.10
N GLU A 325 -0.02 -25.71 -17.41
CA GLU A 325 -1.32 -25.59 -18.04
C GLU A 325 -1.85 -26.99 -18.41
N ASP A 326 -3.12 -27.26 -18.12
CA ASP A 326 -3.80 -28.44 -18.58
C ASP A 326 -4.30 -28.25 -20.03
N GLU A 327 -4.92 -29.32 -20.61
CA GLU A 327 -5.44 -29.29 -21.98
C GLU A 327 -6.53 -28.24 -22.22
N SER A 328 -7.17 -27.73 -21.16
CA SER A 328 -8.16 -26.65 -21.21
C SER A 328 -7.54 -25.24 -21.12
N GLY A 329 -6.23 -25.15 -20.93
CA GLY A 329 -5.53 -23.88 -20.69
C GLY A 329 -5.62 -23.36 -19.25
N LYS A 330 -6.17 -24.15 -18.33
CA LYS A 330 -6.23 -23.80 -16.92
C LYS A 330 -4.87 -23.99 -16.25
N LYS A 331 -4.43 -22.99 -15.49
CA LYS A 331 -3.16 -22.99 -14.76
C LYS A 331 -3.28 -23.68 -13.41
N HIS A 332 -2.39 -24.64 -13.17
CA HIS A 332 -2.17 -25.29 -11.87
C HIS A 332 -0.89 -24.74 -11.26
N TRP A 333 -1.01 -24.06 -10.12
CA TRP A 333 0.07 -23.32 -9.49
C TRP A 333 0.78 -24.17 -8.43
N PHE A 334 2.11 -24.13 -8.43
CA PHE A 334 2.97 -24.86 -7.51
C PHE A 334 3.70 -23.91 -6.56
N ASN A 335 3.88 -24.35 -5.31
CA ASN A 335 4.60 -23.55 -4.33
C ASN A 335 6.08 -23.46 -4.72
N PRO A 336 6.72 -22.29 -4.65
CA PRO A 336 8.16 -22.14 -4.92
C PRO A 336 9.05 -23.08 -4.12
N ALA A 337 8.66 -23.44 -2.89
CA ALA A 337 9.40 -24.38 -2.05
C ALA A 337 9.44 -25.81 -2.63
N ASP A 338 8.47 -26.18 -3.48
CA ASP A 338 8.35 -27.50 -4.12
C ASP A 338 9.01 -27.55 -5.50
N VAL A 339 9.68 -26.47 -5.93
CA VAL A 339 10.27 -26.35 -7.26
C VAL A 339 11.80 -26.20 -7.15
N ASP A 340 12.52 -26.97 -7.96
CA ASP A 340 13.95 -26.79 -8.16
C ASP A 340 14.20 -25.90 -9.37
N VAL A 341 14.88 -24.77 -9.15
CA VAL A 341 15.15 -23.76 -10.16
C VAL A 341 16.62 -23.81 -10.55
N GLN A 342 16.90 -23.96 -11.84
CA GLN A 342 18.25 -23.80 -12.39
C GLN A 342 18.46 -22.37 -12.85
N THR A 343 19.63 -21.83 -12.55
CA THR A 343 20.01 -20.46 -12.91
C THR A 343 21.22 -20.43 -13.82
N ASP A 344 21.31 -19.39 -14.64
CA ASP A 344 22.52 -19.09 -15.43
C ASP A 344 23.66 -18.53 -14.55
N ASP A 345 24.83 -18.30 -15.17
CA ASP A 345 26.01 -17.73 -14.50
C ASP A 345 25.76 -16.34 -13.87
N LYS A 346 24.67 -15.68 -14.24
CA LYS A 346 24.23 -14.38 -13.72
C LYS A 346 23.13 -14.51 -12.66
N GLY A 347 22.78 -15.75 -12.26
CA GLY A 347 21.74 -16.02 -11.28
C GLY A 347 20.31 -15.88 -11.80
N ARG A 348 20.08 -15.78 -13.11
CA ARG A 348 18.73 -15.68 -13.69
C ARG A 348 18.13 -17.07 -13.89
N PRO A 349 16.87 -17.32 -13.52
CA PRO A 349 16.23 -18.60 -13.69
C PRO A 349 16.09 -18.94 -15.18
N VAL A 350 16.50 -20.15 -15.56
CA VAL A 350 16.49 -20.66 -16.95
C VAL A 350 15.58 -21.89 -17.12
N SER A 351 15.41 -22.70 -16.06
CA SER A 351 14.48 -23.82 -16.05
C SER A 351 14.02 -24.12 -14.61
N ALA A 352 12.89 -24.77 -14.49
CA ALA A 352 12.32 -25.15 -13.22
C ALA A 352 11.65 -26.53 -13.33
N ILE A 353 11.77 -27.34 -12.27
CA ILE A 353 11.29 -28.72 -12.20
C ILE A 353 10.55 -28.89 -10.87
N LEU A 354 9.34 -29.46 -10.91
CA LEU A 354 8.62 -29.82 -9.68
C LEU A 354 9.31 -31.02 -9.00
N LYS A 355 9.63 -30.89 -7.73
CA LYS A 355 10.35 -31.93 -6.96
C LYS A 355 9.59 -33.24 -6.86
N GLU A 356 8.26 -33.17 -6.75
CA GLU A 356 7.40 -34.33 -6.56
C GLU A 356 7.46 -35.34 -7.72
N ASP A 357 7.45 -34.86 -8.95
CA ASP A 357 7.35 -35.71 -10.13
C ASP A 357 8.51 -35.58 -11.13
N GLY A 358 9.47 -34.67 -10.86
CA GLY A 358 10.62 -34.43 -11.70
C GLY A 358 10.30 -33.81 -13.08
N GLN A 359 9.06 -33.34 -13.29
CA GLN A 359 8.64 -32.79 -14.57
C GLN A 359 8.82 -31.27 -14.63
N PRO A 360 9.04 -30.69 -15.82
CA PRO A 360 9.19 -29.24 -15.98
C PRO A 360 7.93 -28.47 -15.56
N VAL A 361 8.14 -27.28 -15.01
CA VAL A 361 7.10 -26.27 -14.76
C VAL A 361 7.47 -24.97 -15.48
N VAL A 362 6.47 -24.21 -15.85
CA VAL A 362 6.64 -22.89 -16.46
C VAL A 362 7.01 -21.89 -15.36
N ILE A 363 8.07 -21.13 -15.59
CA ILE A 363 8.47 -20.01 -14.74
C ILE A 363 7.57 -18.83 -15.10
N GLY A 364 6.70 -18.42 -14.17
CA GLY A 364 5.87 -17.21 -14.28
C GLY A 364 6.63 -15.95 -13.89
N GLY A 365 5.92 -14.86 -13.73
CA GLY A 365 6.48 -13.60 -13.22
C GLY A 365 6.69 -13.61 -11.72
N VAL A 366 7.43 -12.60 -11.22
CA VAL A 366 7.47 -12.27 -9.80
C VAL A 366 6.23 -11.43 -9.49
N GLU A 367 5.37 -11.95 -8.62
CA GLU A 367 4.06 -11.37 -8.36
C GLU A 367 3.76 -11.32 -6.85
N LYS A 368 2.74 -10.54 -6.48
CA LYS A 368 2.24 -10.50 -5.10
C LYS A 368 1.96 -11.93 -4.61
N MET A 369 2.43 -12.24 -3.40
CA MET A 369 2.08 -13.50 -2.74
C MET A 369 0.57 -13.63 -2.56
N SER A 370 0.00 -14.74 -3.04
CA SER A 370 -1.43 -15.00 -2.94
C SER A 370 -1.75 -16.49 -2.83
N LYS A 371 -2.84 -16.82 -2.15
CA LYS A 371 -3.33 -18.20 -2.07
C LYS A 371 -3.71 -18.78 -3.44
N SER A 372 -4.27 -17.93 -4.32
CA SER A 372 -4.71 -18.35 -5.65
C SER A 372 -3.57 -18.76 -6.59
N LYS A 373 -2.36 -18.20 -6.38
CA LYS A 373 -1.14 -18.53 -7.14
C LYS A 373 -0.19 -19.46 -6.39
N ASN A 374 -0.55 -19.86 -5.18
CA ASN A 374 0.25 -20.76 -4.33
C ASN A 374 1.73 -20.34 -4.21
N ASN A 375 2.02 -19.02 -4.24
CA ASN A 375 3.38 -18.49 -4.16
C ASN A 375 3.69 -17.84 -2.81
N GLY A 376 2.95 -18.19 -1.77
CA GLY A 376 3.22 -17.73 -0.40
C GLY A 376 4.35 -18.52 0.25
N VAL A 377 5.09 -17.85 1.15
CA VAL A 377 6.06 -18.49 2.07
C VAL A 377 5.38 -18.68 3.42
N ASP A 378 5.49 -19.88 3.97
CA ASP A 378 4.98 -20.17 5.31
C ASP A 378 5.94 -19.59 6.36
N PRO A 379 5.51 -18.61 7.17
CA PRO A 379 6.34 -18.04 8.23
C PRO A 379 6.83 -19.07 9.25
N GLN A 380 6.04 -20.13 9.51
CA GLN A 380 6.40 -21.16 10.49
C GLN A 380 7.66 -21.92 10.07
N GLN A 381 7.77 -22.26 8.79
CA GLN A 381 8.98 -22.93 8.27
C GLN A 381 10.24 -22.09 8.47
N ILE A 382 10.14 -20.77 8.30
CA ILE A 382 11.25 -19.85 8.52
C ILE A 382 11.59 -19.76 10.02
N ILE A 383 10.58 -19.69 10.87
CA ILE A 383 10.74 -19.64 12.32
C ILE A 383 11.41 -20.93 12.85
N ASP A 384 10.97 -22.09 12.38
CA ASP A 384 11.53 -23.37 12.77
C ASP A 384 12.99 -23.55 12.32
N ALA A 385 13.33 -23.05 11.12
CA ALA A 385 14.68 -23.19 10.56
C ALA A 385 15.66 -22.14 11.09
N TYR A 386 15.22 -20.90 11.32
CA TYR A 386 16.10 -19.76 11.56
C TYR A 386 15.73 -18.93 12.81
N GLY A 387 14.58 -19.18 13.43
CA GLY A 387 14.05 -18.39 14.54
C GLY A 387 13.27 -17.14 14.12
N ALA A 388 12.35 -16.71 14.99
CA ALA A 388 11.46 -15.57 14.73
C ALA A 388 12.24 -14.26 14.50
N ASP A 389 13.30 -13.99 15.25
CA ASP A 389 14.11 -12.78 15.12
C ASP A 389 14.79 -12.68 13.76
N THR A 390 15.16 -13.81 13.15
CA THR A 390 15.70 -13.82 11.78
C THR A 390 14.66 -13.39 10.75
N ALA A 391 13.44 -13.91 10.85
CA ALA A 391 12.34 -13.52 9.97
C ALA A 391 12.03 -12.02 10.12
N ARG A 392 11.94 -11.52 11.35
CA ARG A 392 11.71 -10.09 11.66
C ARG A 392 12.81 -9.20 11.09
N LEU A 393 14.08 -9.58 11.32
CA LEU A 393 15.24 -8.83 10.82
C LEU A 393 15.26 -8.78 9.29
N PHE A 394 15.00 -9.91 8.63
CA PHE A 394 14.94 -9.95 7.17
C PHE A 394 13.86 -9.01 6.62
N MET A 395 12.64 -9.10 7.14
CA MET A 395 11.51 -8.25 6.68
C MET A 395 11.81 -6.75 6.84
N MET A 396 12.45 -6.36 7.94
CA MET A 396 12.77 -4.96 8.21
C MET A 396 14.01 -4.46 7.47
N PHE A 397 14.90 -5.36 7.07
CA PHE A 397 16.17 -4.99 6.42
C PHE A 397 16.09 -4.98 4.89
N ALA A 398 15.29 -5.85 4.29
CA ALA A 398 15.35 -6.13 2.86
C ALA A 398 14.87 -4.97 1.98
N SER A 399 13.92 -4.15 2.47
CA SER A 399 13.35 -3.02 1.72
C SER A 399 12.82 -1.94 2.68
N PRO A 400 12.76 -0.66 2.25
CA PRO A 400 11.93 0.34 2.92
C PRO A 400 10.48 -0.14 3.00
N PRO A 401 9.74 0.15 4.10
CA PRO A 401 8.42 -0.43 4.33
C PRO A 401 7.38 -0.07 3.25
N GLU A 402 7.49 1.08 2.58
CA GLU A 402 6.58 1.50 1.52
C GLU A 402 6.86 0.82 0.17
N GLN A 403 8.01 0.18 0.03
CA GLN A 403 8.41 -0.48 -1.22
C GLN A 403 8.06 -1.96 -1.21
N SER A 404 7.80 -2.50 -2.38
CA SER A 404 7.63 -3.95 -2.52
C SER A 404 8.92 -4.68 -2.21
N LEU A 405 8.79 -5.80 -1.52
CA LEU A 405 9.86 -6.70 -1.13
C LEU A 405 9.79 -7.97 -1.97
N GLU A 406 10.81 -8.27 -2.73
CA GLU A 406 10.99 -9.59 -3.34
C GLU A 406 11.60 -10.55 -2.31
N TRP A 407 10.93 -11.69 -2.10
CA TRP A 407 11.39 -12.70 -1.16
C TRP A 407 12.74 -13.30 -1.58
N SER A 408 13.64 -13.49 -0.62
CA SER A 408 14.96 -14.05 -0.85
C SER A 408 15.42 -14.95 0.29
N ASP A 409 15.51 -16.25 0.05
CA ASP A 409 16.03 -17.21 1.03
C ASP A 409 17.50 -16.92 1.38
N ALA A 410 18.29 -16.46 0.41
CA ALA A 410 19.66 -16.00 0.64
C ALA A 410 19.70 -14.78 1.57
N GLY A 411 18.72 -13.90 1.48
CA GLY A 411 18.53 -12.74 2.37
C GLY A 411 18.20 -13.19 3.80
N VAL A 412 17.30 -14.15 3.97
CA VAL A 412 16.97 -14.77 5.28
C VAL A 412 18.22 -15.40 5.92
N ALA A 413 18.97 -16.21 5.15
CA ALA A 413 20.24 -16.79 5.61
C ALA A 413 21.28 -15.70 5.96
N GLY A 414 21.28 -14.57 5.24
CA GLY A 414 22.11 -13.40 5.54
C GLY A 414 21.78 -12.78 6.90
N ALA A 415 20.49 -12.58 7.18
CA ALA A 415 20.00 -12.09 8.46
C ALA A 415 20.38 -13.02 9.60
N HIS A 416 20.22 -14.33 9.42
CA HIS A 416 20.64 -15.32 10.43
C HIS A 416 22.14 -15.28 10.72
N ARG A 417 22.99 -15.17 9.68
CA ARG A 417 24.45 -15.04 9.88
C ARG A 417 24.81 -13.76 10.66
N PHE A 418 24.12 -12.67 10.44
CA PHE A 418 24.34 -11.44 11.20
C PHE A 418 23.97 -11.62 12.68
N LEU A 419 22.82 -12.20 13.01
CA LEU A 419 22.42 -12.47 14.39
C LEU A 419 23.37 -13.46 15.08
N SER A 420 23.83 -14.49 14.37
CA SER A 420 24.84 -15.44 14.88
C SER A 420 26.18 -14.76 15.16
N ARG A 421 26.57 -13.77 14.33
CA ARG A 421 27.75 -12.94 14.59
C ARG A 421 27.57 -12.08 15.84
N LEU A 422 26.44 -11.38 15.96
CA LEU A 422 26.12 -10.56 17.13
C LEU A 422 26.17 -11.40 18.41
N TRP A 423 25.53 -12.58 18.39
CA TRP A 423 25.57 -13.53 19.51
C TRP A 423 27.01 -13.87 19.90
N ARG A 424 27.82 -14.29 18.95
CA ARG A 424 29.22 -14.66 19.17
C ARG A 424 30.03 -13.50 19.75
N THR A 425 29.89 -12.31 19.19
CA THR A 425 30.62 -11.12 19.65
C THR A 425 30.32 -10.80 21.12
N VAL A 426 29.04 -10.81 21.50
CA VAL A 426 28.64 -10.57 22.90
C VAL A 426 29.08 -11.71 23.80
N PHE A 427 28.90 -12.97 23.38
CA PHE A 427 29.30 -14.13 24.15
C PHE A 427 30.81 -14.18 24.44
N GLU A 428 31.64 -13.87 23.43
CA GLU A 428 33.09 -13.78 23.61
C GLU A 428 33.49 -12.67 24.59
N PHE A 429 32.82 -11.52 24.51
CA PHE A 429 33.04 -10.43 25.47
C PHE A 429 32.68 -10.85 26.90
N VAL A 430 31.53 -11.45 27.10
CA VAL A 430 31.07 -11.96 28.42
C VAL A 430 32.00 -13.03 28.96
N LYS A 431 32.40 -14.01 28.12
CA LYS A 431 33.33 -15.10 28.45
C LYS A 431 34.68 -14.57 28.95
N ASN A 432 35.11 -13.43 28.45
CA ASN A 432 36.35 -12.78 28.85
C ASN A 432 36.20 -11.81 30.04
N GLY A 433 35.09 -11.91 30.80
CA GLY A 433 34.83 -11.10 31.99
C GLY A 433 34.07 -9.81 31.75
N GLY A 434 33.63 -9.54 30.50
CA GLY A 434 32.97 -8.32 30.11
C GLY A 434 31.66 -8.02 30.84
N ALA A 435 30.98 -9.06 31.39
CA ALA A 435 29.77 -8.87 32.20
C ALA A 435 30.00 -8.02 33.47
N ASN A 436 31.25 -7.97 33.97
CA ASN A 436 31.61 -7.20 35.15
C ASN A 436 32.28 -5.86 34.85
N VAL A 437 32.45 -5.52 33.56
CA VAL A 437 33.05 -4.27 33.12
C VAL A 437 32.02 -3.14 33.19
N ALA A 438 32.37 -2.01 33.78
CA ALA A 438 31.51 -0.82 33.77
C ALA A 438 31.46 -0.20 32.37
N LYS A 439 30.38 0.52 32.05
CA LYS A 439 30.33 1.36 30.84
C LYS A 439 31.32 2.51 30.93
N PHE A 440 31.76 3.00 29.77
CA PHE A 440 32.57 4.20 29.70
C PHE A 440 31.81 5.38 30.35
N SER A 441 32.45 6.00 31.33
CA SER A 441 31.85 7.07 32.13
C SER A 441 32.53 8.46 31.93
N GLY A 442 33.49 8.52 30.99
CA GLY A 442 34.23 9.75 30.68
C GLY A 442 35.74 9.54 30.67
N GLY A 443 36.47 10.60 30.31
CA GLY A 443 37.92 10.61 30.14
C GLY A 443 38.37 10.78 28.69
N ALA A 444 39.64 11.16 28.53
CA ALA A 444 40.19 11.37 27.20
C ALA A 444 40.42 10.03 26.48
N LEU A 445 39.78 9.83 25.35
CA LEU A 445 40.04 8.75 24.43
C LEU A 445 40.93 9.23 23.27
N SER A 446 41.78 8.34 22.78
CA SER A 446 42.63 8.61 21.61
C SER A 446 42.52 7.51 20.58
N GLY A 447 42.92 7.82 19.32
CA GLY A 447 43.03 6.85 18.25
C GLY A 447 41.72 6.12 17.94
N SER A 448 41.79 4.79 17.79
CA SER A 448 40.68 3.95 17.36
C SER A 448 39.49 3.92 18.33
N LEU A 449 39.73 4.03 19.64
CA LEU A 449 38.66 4.06 20.66
C LEU A 449 37.81 5.34 20.54
N LYS A 450 38.44 6.50 20.31
CA LYS A 450 37.72 7.75 20.04
C LYS A 450 36.87 7.62 18.79
N HIS A 451 37.41 7.06 17.73
CA HIS A 451 36.69 6.83 16.48
C HIS A 451 35.51 5.84 16.65
N LEU A 452 35.71 4.76 17.41
CA LEU A 452 34.64 3.81 17.71
C LEU A 452 33.49 4.48 18.47
N ARG A 453 33.81 5.31 19.47
CA ARG A 453 32.79 6.02 20.24
C ARG A 453 32.09 7.11 19.43
N PHE A 454 32.80 7.82 18.54
CA PHE A 454 32.18 8.70 17.53
C PHE A 454 31.19 7.92 16.64
N LYS A 455 31.59 6.75 16.11
CA LYS A 455 30.72 5.90 15.29
C LYS A 455 29.50 5.41 16.08
N LEU A 456 29.65 5.07 17.36
CA LEU A 456 28.55 4.69 18.25
C LEU A 456 27.51 5.80 18.34
N HIS A 457 27.89 7.01 18.76
CA HIS A 457 26.94 8.10 18.99
C HIS A 457 26.36 8.65 17.69
N SER A 458 27.11 8.63 16.59
CA SER A 458 26.59 8.90 15.25
C SER A 458 25.54 7.85 14.82
N THR A 459 25.74 6.59 15.18
CA THR A 459 24.78 5.49 14.91
C THR A 459 23.53 5.66 15.76
N ILE A 460 23.66 6.00 17.06
CA ILE A 460 22.50 6.28 17.93
C ILE A 460 21.64 7.41 17.34
N ALA A 461 22.26 8.53 16.97
CA ALA A 461 21.55 9.66 16.35
C ALA A 461 20.82 9.24 15.06
N LYS A 462 21.52 8.52 14.18
CA LYS A 462 20.96 8.07 12.91
C LYS A 462 19.81 7.08 13.09
N VAL A 463 19.98 6.05 13.94
CA VAL A 463 18.95 5.03 14.17
C VAL A 463 17.72 5.64 14.84
N THR A 464 17.90 6.59 15.76
CA THR A 464 16.79 7.33 16.36
C THR A 464 15.98 8.08 15.31
N ASP A 465 16.63 8.83 14.42
CA ASP A 465 15.95 9.55 13.32
C ASP A 465 15.29 8.57 12.31
N ASP A 466 15.98 7.47 12.00
CA ASP A 466 15.45 6.45 11.09
C ASP A 466 14.21 5.74 11.65
N TYR A 467 14.13 5.50 12.97
CA TYR A 467 12.96 4.85 13.59
C TYR A 467 11.80 5.84 13.81
N ASP A 468 12.08 6.99 14.37
CA ASP A 468 11.06 7.96 14.79
C ASP A 468 10.46 8.71 13.60
N ARG A 469 11.30 9.47 12.89
CA ARG A 469 10.85 10.41 11.86
C ARG A 469 10.78 9.80 10.46
N ARG A 470 11.83 9.03 10.07
CA ARG A 470 11.97 8.57 8.69
C ARG A 470 11.31 7.22 8.41
N GLN A 471 11.09 6.42 9.43
CA GLN A 471 10.57 5.05 9.34
C GLN A 471 11.34 4.17 8.31
N GLN A 472 12.68 4.35 8.26
CA GLN A 472 13.59 3.65 7.35
C GLN A 472 14.39 2.59 8.11
N PHE A 473 13.75 1.48 8.43
CA PHE A 473 14.29 0.43 9.28
C PHE A 473 15.51 -0.26 8.68
N ASN A 474 15.56 -0.41 7.36
CA ASN A 474 16.68 -0.99 6.63
C ASN A 474 17.97 -0.18 6.80
N THR A 475 17.88 1.16 6.78
CA THR A 475 19.06 2.04 6.97
C THR A 475 19.51 2.07 8.42
N ALA A 476 18.59 1.95 9.37
CA ALA A 476 18.91 1.80 10.80
C ALA A 476 19.71 0.51 11.05
N ILE A 477 19.23 -0.62 10.54
CA ILE A 477 19.91 -1.92 10.65
C ILE A 477 21.31 -1.86 10.01
N ALA A 478 21.42 -1.28 8.81
CA ALA A 478 22.70 -1.09 8.13
C ALA A 478 23.68 -0.28 8.98
N ALA A 479 23.24 0.80 9.63
CA ALA A 479 24.08 1.61 10.51
C ALA A 479 24.60 0.82 11.71
N VAL A 480 23.79 -0.06 12.30
CA VAL A 480 24.22 -0.95 13.38
C VAL A 480 25.21 -2.01 12.87
N MET A 481 24.99 -2.58 11.69
CA MET A 481 25.95 -3.50 11.06
C MET A 481 27.31 -2.85 10.83
N GLU A 482 27.33 -1.58 10.38
CA GLU A 482 28.57 -0.80 10.22
C GLU A 482 29.25 -0.50 11.56
N LEU A 483 28.48 -0.23 12.61
CA LEU A 483 29.03 -0.05 13.98
C LEU A 483 29.73 -1.33 14.46
N LEU A 484 29.10 -2.49 14.29
CA LEU A 484 29.74 -3.79 14.62
C LEU A 484 30.97 -4.07 13.76
N ASN A 485 30.98 -3.68 12.47
CA ASN A 485 32.16 -3.79 11.64
C ASN A 485 33.31 -2.90 12.13
N GLN A 486 33.00 -1.73 12.70
CA GLN A 486 34.01 -0.85 13.30
C GLN A 486 34.50 -1.41 14.62
N TYR A 487 33.59 -1.98 15.44
CA TYR A 487 33.92 -2.66 16.69
C TYR A 487 34.95 -3.78 16.47
N ASP A 488 34.71 -4.68 15.53
CA ASP A 488 35.59 -5.81 15.21
C ASP A 488 37.00 -5.39 14.76
N LYS A 489 37.14 -4.18 14.21
CA LYS A 489 38.42 -3.61 13.76
C LYS A 489 39.16 -2.83 14.83
N THR A 490 38.51 -2.62 15.98
CA THR A 490 39.06 -1.80 17.05
C THR A 490 39.65 -2.67 18.15
N ASP A 491 40.90 -2.41 18.51
CA ASP A 491 41.50 -3.07 19.67
C ASP A 491 40.91 -2.51 20.96
N CYS A 492 40.07 -3.31 21.60
CA CYS A 492 39.42 -3.03 22.88
C CYS A 492 40.04 -3.79 24.04
N SER A 493 41.28 -4.29 23.93
CA SER A 493 41.93 -5.12 24.97
C SER A 493 42.35 -4.35 26.22
N SER A 494 42.57 -3.04 26.12
CA SER A 494 42.90 -2.18 27.27
C SER A 494 41.69 -2.03 28.23
N GLU A 495 41.94 -1.70 29.49
CA GLU A 495 40.87 -1.43 30.47
C GLU A 495 39.86 -0.39 29.96
N GLN A 496 40.35 0.75 29.42
CA GLN A 496 39.52 1.75 28.80
C GLN A 496 38.81 1.23 27.55
N GLY A 497 39.48 0.40 26.75
CA GLY A 497 38.89 -0.28 25.61
C GLY A 497 37.72 -1.18 25.98
N GLN A 498 37.85 -1.91 27.09
CA GLN A 498 36.76 -2.77 27.60
C GLN A 498 35.54 -1.97 28.02
N THR A 499 35.70 -0.77 28.64
CA THR A 499 34.55 0.08 29.00
C THR A 499 33.82 0.65 27.79
N VAL A 500 34.56 1.01 26.72
CA VAL A 500 33.96 1.43 25.44
C VAL A 500 33.29 0.25 24.73
N ALA A 501 33.91 -0.95 24.75
CA ALA A 501 33.31 -2.17 24.23
C ALA A 501 31.96 -2.47 24.86
N ARG A 502 31.89 -2.36 26.18
CA ARG A 502 30.64 -2.53 26.95
C ARG A 502 29.56 -1.54 26.49
N GLU A 503 29.90 -0.24 26.41
CA GLU A 503 28.99 0.81 25.95
C GLU A 503 28.45 0.50 24.54
N VAL A 504 29.30 0.06 23.59
CA VAL A 504 28.92 -0.29 22.23
C VAL A 504 27.98 -1.50 22.19
N LEU A 505 28.30 -2.58 22.89
CA LEU A 505 27.51 -3.82 22.84
C LEU A 505 26.12 -3.63 23.46
N GLU A 506 26.02 -2.93 24.59
CA GLU A 506 24.71 -2.57 25.15
C GLU A 506 23.90 -1.70 24.19
N ALA A 507 24.53 -0.70 23.57
CA ALA A 507 23.85 0.16 22.62
C ALA A 507 23.35 -0.63 21.39
N VAL A 508 24.16 -1.52 20.83
CA VAL A 508 23.74 -2.38 19.70
C VAL A 508 22.50 -3.20 20.06
N ILE A 509 22.46 -3.78 21.25
CA ILE A 509 21.32 -4.57 21.73
C ILE A 509 20.08 -3.69 21.86
N ILE A 510 20.18 -2.52 22.47
CA ILE A 510 19.05 -1.58 22.62
C ILE A 510 18.54 -1.12 21.25
N LEU A 511 19.45 -0.72 20.34
CA LEU A 511 19.07 -0.23 19.01
C LEU A 511 18.37 -1.29 18.16
N LEU A 512 18.71 -2.58 18.33
CA LEU A 512 18.10 -3.69 17.60
C LEU A 512 16.87 -4.28 18.31
N SER A 513 16.66 -4.01 19.60
CA SER A 513 15.62 -4.66 20.41
C SER A 513 14.19 -4.53 19.85
N PRO A 514 13.77 -3.41 19.21
CA PRO A 514 12.44 -3.34 18.61
C PRO A 514 12.23 -4.33 17.45
N ILE A 515 13.31 -4.74 16.79
CA ILE A 515 13.29 -5.65 15.65
C ILE A 515 13.53 -7.10 16.08
N VAL A 516 14.53 -7.34 16.92
CA VAL A 516 14.98 -8.68 17.35
C VAL A 516 14.93 -8.82 18.88
N PRO A 517 13.71 -8.83 19.46
CA PRO A 517 13.53 -8.77 20.91
C PRO A 517 14.05 -10.01 21.67
N HIS A 518 13.95 -11.21 21.10
CA HIS A 518 14.30 -12.44 21.81
C HIS A 518 15.80 -12.60 22.01
N ILE A 519 16.58 -12.42 20.93
CA ILE A 519 18.05 -12.42 21.04
C ILE A 519 18.52 -11.23 21.85
N GLY A 520 17.87 -10.07 21.70
CA GLY A 520 18.19 -8.85 22.45
C GLY A 520 18.07 -9.08 23.96
N GLU A 521 16.95 -9.60 24.44
CA GLU A 521 16.71 -9.87 25.88
C GLU A 521 17.71 -10.90 26.44
N THR A 522 17.99 -11.97 25.67
CA THR A 522 18.95 -12.98 26.10
C THR A 522 20.36 -12.38 26.24
N LEU A 523 20.82 -11.61 25.25
CA LEU A 523 22.14 -10.99 25.28
C LEU A 523 22.24 -9.89 26.36
N TRP A 524 21.15 -9.19 26.64
CA TRP A 524 21.07 -8.21 27.72
C TRP A 524 21.27 -8.85 29.10
N ALA A 525 20.59 -9.99 29.32
CA ALA A 525 20.75 -10.76 30.53
C ALA A 525 22.18 -11.30 30.69
N GLU A 526 22.80 -11.84 29.65
CA GLU A 526 24.17 -12.35 29.64
C GLU A 526 25.21 -11.25 29.92
N LEU A 527 24.97 -10.03 29.43
CA LEU A 527 25.79 -8.88 29.77
C LEU A 527 25.65 -8.45 31.24
N ASN A 528 24.67 -8.96 31.98
CA ASN A 528 24.34 -8.50 33.34
C ASN A 528 24.09 -6.99 33.39
N ALA A 529 23.35 -6.48 32.39
CA ALA A 529 23.13 -5.05 32.23
C ALA A 529 22.11 -4.44 33.22
N GLY A 530 21.43 -5.30 33.98
CA GLY A 530 20.44 -4.93 35.01
C GLY A 530 19.04 -4.65 34.42
N GLY A 531 18.00 -5.11 35.12
CA GLY A 531 16.62 -4.97 34.67
C GLY A 531 16.31 -5.78 33.41
N LYS A 532 15.17 -5.48 32.80
CA LYS A 532 14.75 -6.10 31.53
C LYS A 532 14.99 -5.13 30.38
N LEU A 533 15.36 -5.66 29.23
CA LEU A 533 15.66 -4.85 28.04
C LEU A 533 14.48 -3.94 27.66
N TRP A 534 13.25 -4.46 27.67
CA TRP A 534 12.06 -3.67 27.32
C TRP A 534 11.66 -2.58 28.33
N GLU A 535 12.24 -2.61 29.54
CA GLU A 535 12.08 -1.57 30.56
C GLU A 535 13.16 -0.49 30.47
N THR A 536 14.16 -0.70 29.60
CA THR A 536 15.31 0.18 29.44
C THR A 536 14.93 1.39 28.58
N SER A 537 15.32 2.58 29.03
CA SER A 537 15.12 3.81 28.27
C SER A 537 15.94 3.81 26.97
N TRP A 538 15.39 4.48 25.95
CA TRP A 538 16.12 4.71 24.70
C TRP A 538 17.41 5.50 24.94
N LEU A 539 18.38 5.32 24.05
CA LEU A 539 19.72 5.89 24.19
C LEU A 539 19.75 7.38 23.90
N ALA A 540 20.41 8.14 24.73
CA ALA A 540 20.75 9.53 24.48
C ALA A 540 22.09 9.65 23.73
N VAL A 541 22.20 10.62 22.85
CA VAL A 541 23.45 10.94 22.16
C VAL A 541 24.37 11.71 23.12
N ASP A 542 25.63 11.29 23.22
CA ASP A 542 26.68 12.10 23.85
C ASP A 542 27.32 13.01 22.80
N GLU A 543 26.94 14.29 22.83
CA GLU A 543 27.43 15.29 21.89
C GLU A 543 28.96 15.46 21.96
N SER A 544 29.59 15.19 23.11
CA SER A 544 31.03 15.25 23.26
C SER A 544 31.76 14.19 22.43
N ALA A 545 31.13 13.05 22.21
CA ALA A 545 31.67 11.99 21.36
C ALA A 545 31.60 12.34 19.87
N LEU A 546 30.71 13.26 19.49
CA LEU A 546 30.54 13.71 18.11
C LEU A 546 31.56 14.81 17.71
N VAL A 547 32.34 15.32 18.66
CA VAL A 547 33.39 16.32 18.37
C VAL A 547 34.55 15.64 17.68
N GLN A 548 34.61 15.76 16.37
CA GLN A 548 35.77 15.32 15.59
C GLN A 548 36.89 16.35 15.69
N THR A 549 38.01 15.96 16.23
CA THR A 549 39.26 16.76 16.19
C THR A 549 40.11 16.37 14.99
N GLU A 550 39.91 15.18 14.44
CA GLU A 550 40.65 14.65 13.29
C GLU A 550 39.68 14.02 12.29
N ILE A 551 40.04 14.04 11.01
CA ILE A 551 39.32 13.39 9.92
C ILE A 551 40.27 12.47 9.14
N GLU A 552 39.75 11.31 8.72
CA GLU A 552 40.45 10.43 7.80
C GLU A 552 40.19 10.88 6.36
N LEU A 553 41.25 11.14 5.60
CA LEU A 553 41.19 11.45 4.18
C LEU A 553 41.80 10.33 3.36
N MET A 554 41.12 9.96 2.28
CA MET A 554 41.65 8.99 1.31
C MET A 554 42.76 9.63 0.48
N VAL A 555 43.92 8.98 0.39
CA VAL A 555 45.03 9.41 -0.50
C VAL A 555 44.98 8.63 -1.80
N GLN A 556 44.80 9.33 -2.89
CA GLN A 556 44.78 8.78 -4.23
C GLN A 556 46.03 9.26 -5.01
N VAL A 557 46.53 8.38 -5.87
CA VAL A 557 47.52 8.73 -6.88
C VAL A 557 46.92 8.37 -8.25
N ASN A 558 46.81 9.36 -9.12
CA ASN A 558 46.18 9.25 -10.45
C ASN A 558 44.76 8.65 -10.36
N GLY A 559 43.93 9.09 -9.37
CA GLY A 559 42.55 8.65 -9.16
C GLY A 559 42.39 7.27 -8.52
N LYS A 560 43.46 6.56 -8.20
CA LYS A 560 43.39 5.25 -7.53
C LYS A 560 43.78 5.38 -6.06
N LEU A 561 42.96 4.83 -5.15
CA LEU A 561 43.23 4.79 -3.72
C LEU A 561 44.54 4.07 -3.44
N ARG A 562 45.44 4.73 -2.66
CA ARG A 562 46.77 4.21 -2.34
C ARG A 562 47.07 4.17 -0.86
N ASP A 563 46.50 5.10 -0.12
CA ASP A 563 46.70 5.22 1.34
C ASP A 563 45.58 6.03 1.99
N LYS A 564 45.71 6.25 3.31
CA LYS A 564 44.84 7.09 4.12
C LYS A 564 45.70 7.94 5.05
N ILE A 565 45.19 9.14 5.38
CA ILE A 565 45.81 10.03 6.39
C ILE A 565 44.78 10.49 7.40
N ASN A 566 45.18 10.65 8.66
CA ASN A 566 44.42 11.35 9.67
C ASN A 566 44.98 12.76 9.84
N VAL A 567 44.13 13.76 9.68
CA VAL A 567 44.52 15.18 9.81
C VAL A 567 43.54 15.91 10.72
N ALA A 568 43.95 16.97 11.37
CA ALA A 568 43.03 17.80 12.14
C ALA A 568 41.89 18.33 11.25
N VAL A 569 40.66 18.44 11.81
CA VAL A 569 39.46 18.91 11.06
C VAL A 569 39.67 20.29 10.46
N ASP A 570 40.47 21.12 11.14
CA ASP A 570 40.87 22.49 10.78
C ASP A 570 42.25 22.55 10.09
N ALA A 571 42.83 21.40 9.71
CA ALA A 571 44.12 21.37 9.05
C ALA A 571 44.09 22.19 7.75
N SER A 572 45.12 22.99 7.56
CA SER A 572 45.28 23.76 6.33
C SER A 572 45.50 22.83 5.13
N GLU A 573 45.16 23.30 3.94
CA GLU A 573 45.33 22.53 2.71
C GLU A 573 46.77 22.08 2.51
N ASP A 574 47.73 22.91 2.93
CA ASP A 574 49.16 22.60 2.85
C ASP A 574 49.59 21.51 3.84
N ALA A 575 49.01 21.53 5.07
CA ALA A 575 49.24 20.47 6.03
C ALA A 575 48.64 19.11 5.53
N ILE A 576 47.47 19.15 4.92
CA ILE A 576 46.82 17.99 4.31
C ILE A 576 47.67 17.42 3.18
N LYS A 577 48.18 18.28 2.28
CA LYS A 577 49.09 17.87 1.19
C LYS A 577 50.39 17.26 1.72
N ALA A 578 51.00 17.89 2.70
CA ALA A 578 52.22 17.41 3.34
C ALA A 578 52.00 16.00 3.97
N ALA A 579 50.93 15.82 4.70
CA ALA A 579 50.58 14.53 5.28
C ALA A 579 50.32 13.46 4.20
N ALA A 580 49.65 13.80 3.10
CA ALA A 580 49.40 12.89 1.98
C ALA A 580 50.69 12.45 1.29
N PHE A 581 51.64 13.36 1.08
CA PHE A 581 52.94 13.05 0.49
C PHE A 581 53.81 12.16 1.39
N ALA A 582 53.65 12.26 2.70
CA ALA A 582 54.42 11.47 3.66
C ALA A 582 53.99 9.99 3.71
N THR A 583 52.85 9.63 3.13
CA THR A 583 52.37 8.24 3.16
C THR A 583 53.21 7.32 2.31
N ALA A 584 53.42 6.09 2.78
CA ALA A 584 54.17 5.07 2.03
C ALA A 584 53.50 4.73 0.69
N GLY A 585 52.17 4.72 0.65
CA GLY A 585 51.38 4.50 -0.56
C GLY A 585 51.57 5.59 -1.60
N ALA A 586 51.56 6.87 -1.20
CA ALA A 586 51.79 7.97 -2.12
C ALA A 586 53.26 7.91 -2.68
N GLN A 587 54.24 7.78 -1.81
CA GLN A 587 55.66 7.72 -2.19
C GLN A 587 55.95 6.59 -3.18
N LYS A 588 55.41 5.38 -2.91
CA LYS A 588 55.59 4.22 -3.79
C LYS A 588 55.02 4.45 -5.20
N PHE A 589 53.84 5.07 -5.30
CA PHE A 589 53.15 5.23 -6.58
C PHE A 589 53.43 6.56 -7.28
N MET A 590 54.10 7.51 -6.61
CA MET A 590 54.70 8.69 -7.26
C MET A 590 56.00 8.38 -7.95
N GLU A 591 56.72 7.29 -7.58
CA GLU A 591 57.96 6.85 -8.17
C GLU A 591 59.04 7.96 -8.26
N GLY A 592 59.05 8.85 -7.27
CA GLY A 592 60.00 9.99 -7.25
C GLY A 592 59.66 11.13 -8.23
N LYS A 593 58.51 11.08 -8.91
CA LYS A 593 58.06 12.15 -9.81
C LYS A 593 57.43 13.29 -9.01
N GLU A 594 57.68 14.53 -9.46
CA GLU A 594 56.95 15.67 -8.88
C GLU A 594 55.47 15.69 -9.32
N PRO A 595 54.56 16.05 -8.40
CA PRO A 595 53.15 16.10 -8.74
C PRO A 595 52.84 17.28 -9.68
N LYS A 596 52.18 17.00 -10.79
CA LYS A 596 51.65 18.02 -11.71
C LYS A 596 50.52 18.82 -11.08
N LYS A 597 49.71 18.15 -10.26
CA LYS A 597 48.55 18.76 -9.59
C LYS A 597 48.18 17.95 -8.35
N VAL A 598 47.81 18.66 -7.28
CA VAL A 598 47.22 18.05 -6.06
C VAL A 598 45.86 18.62 -5.86
N ILE A 599 44.84 17.77 -5.77
CA ILE A 599 43.46 18.16 -5.57
C ILE A 599 43.05 17.70 -4.18
N VAL A 600 42.75 18.64 -3.31
CA VAL A 600 42.17 18.37 -1.98
C VAL A 600 40.67 18.57 -2.07
N VAL A 601 39.92 17.50 -1.82
CA VAL A 601 38.46 17.56 -1.64
C VAL A 601 38.20 17.60 -0.14
N PRO A 602 37.68 18.72 0.40
CA PRO A 602 37.51 18.90 1.82
C PRO A 602 36.76 17.72 2.47
N LYS A 603 37.27 17.25 3.60
CA LYS A 603 36.68 16.14 4.40
C LYS A 603 36.50 14.82 3.66
N ARG A 604 37.16 14.61 2.51
CA ARG A 604 36.93 13.41 1.70
C ARG A 604 38.22 12.74 1.19
N LEU A 605 39.01 13.43 0.41
CA LEU A 605 40.20 12.83 -0.20
C LEU A 605 41.22 13.85 -0.65
N VAL A 606 42.46 13.37 -0.84
CA VAL A 606 43.55 14.05 -1.56
C VAL A 606 43.91 13.20 -2.78
N ASN A 607 43.87 13.81 -3.96
CA ASN A 607 44.32 13.13 -5.20
C ASN A 607 45.58 13.80 -5.74
N ILE A 608 46.65 13.03 -5.80
CA ILE A 608 47.94 13.43 -6.32
C ILE A 608 48.02 12.98 -7.78
N VAL A 609 48.20 13.90 -8.69
CA VAL A 609 48.36 13.61 -10.13
C VAL A 609 49.84 13.79 -10.50
N VAL A 610 50.49 12.74 -10.91
CA VAL A 610 51.88 12.69 -11.32
C VAL A 610 52.05 12.46 -12.84
#